data_155ba096fe0d8a04bb211af4d0877536
#
_entry.id   155ba096fe0d8a04bb211af4d0877536
#
_cell.length_a   1.000
_cell.length_b   1.000
_cell.length_c   1.000
_cell.angle_alpha   90.00
_cell.angle_beta   90.00
_cell.angle_gamma   90.00
#
_symmetry.space_group_name_H-M   'P 1'
#
loop_
_entity.id
_entity.type
_entity.pdbx_description
1 polymer ?
#
loop_
_entity_poly.entity_id
_entity_poly.type
_entity_poly.pdbx_seq_one_letter_code
_entity_poly.pdbx_strand_id
1 'polypeptide(L)'
;MKDYKLTSEIVPSSCWYSNVRSNVTKKEWDIIRKKSYEAADNKCEICGDTGKNQGYNHNVECHEIWDYNDETLTQKLMGLISLCPCCHKVKHPGLAQIKGESEIVLQQLMKVNGITEDDAKEYLVKAFDIFFKRSRHKWELDISYLEEYTKEDENLTWWEKMIKEK
;
A
#
# COMPACT_ATOMS: atom_id res chain seq x y z
N MET A 1 -14.43 -13.86 -6.41
CA MET A 1 -13.52 -13.97 -5.24
C MET A 1 -14.31 -13.60 -4.00
N LYS A 2 -14.09 -14.29 -2.85
CA LYS A 2 -14.67 -13.82 -1.57
C LYS A 2 -14.21 -12.38 -1.34
N ASP A 3 -15.09 -11.53 -0.83
CA ASP A 3 -14.79 -10.12 -0.53
C ASP A 3 -13.98 -10.05 0.77
N TYR A 4 -12.65 -10.10 0.65
CA TYR A 4 -11.75 -10.06 1.79
C TYR A 4 -11.45 -8.62 2.19
N LYS A 5 -11.47 -8.35 3.51
CA LYS A 5 -11.12 -7.05 4.09
C LYS A 5 -9.64 -6.71 3.90
N LEU A 6 -8.77 -7.71 4.02
CA LEU A 6 -7.34 -7.60 3.79
C LEU A 6 -6.97 -8.43 2.56
N THR A 7 -6.44 -7.77 1.55
CA THR A 7 -6.02 -8.37 0.28
C THR A 7 -4.52 -8.15 0.03
N SER A 8 -3.92 -9.02 -0.75
CA SER A 8 -2.55 -8.83 -1.28
C SER A 8 -2.62 -8.04 -2.58
N GLU A 9 -1.83 -6.98 -2.67
CA GLU A 9 -1.65 -6.20 -3.90
C GLU A 9 -0.23 -6.44 -4.42
N ILE A 10 -0.07 -7.56 -5.17
CA ILE A 10 1.24 -7.93 -5.64
C ILE A 10 1.55 -7.10 -6.88
N VAL A 11 2.39 -6.08 -6.69
CA VAL A 11 2.85 -5.18 -7.75
C VAL A 11 3.63 -5.98 -8.80
N PRO A 12 3.27 -5.92 -10.09
CA PRO A 12 4.01 -6.60 -11.17
C PRO A 12 5.50 -6.23 -11.15
N SER A 13 6.38 -7.18 -11.48
CA SER A 13 7.83 -6.92 -11.44
C SER A 13 8.26 -5.78 -12.37
N SER A 14 7.55 -5.56 -13.46
CA SER A 14 7.75 -4.43 -14.37
C SER A 14 7.40 -3.06 -13.77
N CYS A 15 6.66 -3.03 -12.64
CA CYS A 15 6.24 -1.81 -11.94
C CYS A 15 7.03 -1.53 -10.65
N TRP A 16 8.01 -2.35 -10.26
CA TRP A 16 8.70 -2.22 -8.96
C TRP A 16 9.39 -0.87 -8.74
N TYR A 17 9.74 -0.18 -9.82
CA TYR A 17 10.35 1.15 -9.77
C TYR A 17 9.38 2.27 -10.18
N SER A 18 8.10 1.93 -10.41
CA SER A 18 7.03 2.84 -10.80
C SER A 18 6.05 3.02 -9.64
N ASN A 19 6.47 3.76 -8.61
CA ASN A 19 5.68 4.04 -7.41
C ASN A 19 5.70 5.55 -7.11
N VAL A 20 4.84 6.02 -6.20
CA VAL A 20 4.79 7.43 -5.80
C VAL A 20 6.15 7.93 -5.34
N ARG A 21 6.81 7.16 -4.46
CA ARG A 21 8.08 7.56 -3.87
C ARG A 21 9.20 7.79 -4.91
N SER A 22 9.17 7.10 -6.05
CA SER A 22 10.14 7.30 -7.14
C SER A 22 9.80 8.49 -8.04
N ASN A 23 8.58 9.04 -7.94
CA ASN A 23 8.07 10.12 -8.79
C ASN A 23 7.89 11.46 -8.03
N VAL A 24 8.20 11.50 -6.73
CA VAL A 24 8.17 12.71 -5.91
C VAL A 24 9.49 12.88 -5.16
N THR A 25 9.76 14.10 -4.67
CA THR A 25 10.93 14.34 -3.82
C THR A 25 10.75 13.67 -2.45
N LYS A 26 11.86 13.42 -1.75
CA LYS A 26 11.82 12.88 -0.37
C LYS A 26 10.97 13.76 0.56
N LYS A 27 11.03 15.09 0.39
CA LYS A 27 10.25 16.04 1.20
C LYS A 27 8.76 15.89 0.94
N GLU A 28 8.35 15.81 -0.32
CA GLU A 28 6.95 15.58 -0.70
C GLU A 28 6.45 14.23 -0.19
N TRP A 29 7.22 13.17 -0.36
CA TRP A 29 6.88 11.86 0.20
C TRP A 29 6.69 11.90 1.72
N ASP A 30 7.56 12.61 2.44
CA ASP A 30 7.44 12.75 3.89
C ASP A 30 6.16 13.49 4.31
N ILE A 31 5.73 14.48 3.53
CA ILE A 31 4.46 15.19 3.73
C ILE A 31 3.28 14.25 3.46
N ILE A 32 3.26 13.60 2.30
CA ILE A 32 2.21 12.69 1.85
C ILE A 32 1.96 11.59 2.88
N ARG A 33 3.01 10.85 3.26
CA ARG A 33 2.87 9.74 4.22
C ARG A 33 2.42 10.20 5.62
N LYS A 34 2.87 11.37 6.10
CA LYS A 34 2.45 11.89 7.40
C LYS A 34 0.98 12.30 7.40
N LYS A 35 0.49 12.94 6.33
CA LYS A 35 -0.94 13.22 6.16
C LYS A 35 -1.77 11.93 6.19
N SER A 36 -1.33 10.87 5.51
CA SER A 36 -1.99 9.57 5.56
C SER A 36 -2.05 9.02 7.00
N TYR A 37 -0.96 9.13 7.77
CA TYR A 37 -0.93 8.68 9.18
C TYR A 37 -1.88 9.47 10.07
N GLU A 38 -1.91 10.79 9.92
CA GLU A 38 -2.78 11.69 10.67
C GLU A 38 -4.26 11.43 10.35
N ALA A 39 -4.60 11.29 9.07
CA ALA A 39 -5.96 10.97 8.63
C ALA A 39 -6.47 9.63 9.20
N ALA A 40 -5.57 8.66 9.40
CA ALA A 40 -5.87 7.35 9.99
C ALA A 40 -5.77 7.31 11.54
N ASP A 41 -5.60 8.47 12.22
CA ASP A 41 -5.36 8.54 13.66
C ASP A 41 -4.18 7.63 14.11
N ASN A 42 -3.15 7.49 13.26
CA ASN A 42 -2.00 6.61 13.45
C ASN A 42 -2.37 5.13 13.72
N LYS A 43 -3.51 4.67 13.22
CA LYS A 43 -3.98 3.28 13.31
C LYS A 43 -4.12 2.65 11.94
N CYS A 44 -4.04 1.34 11.88
CA CYS A 44 -4.28 0.58 10.66
C CYS A 44 -5.73 0.71 10.22
N GLU A 45 -5.98 1.24 9.02
CA GLU A 45 -7.33 1.42 8.48
C GLU A 45 -8.03 0.09 8.16
N ILE A 46 -7.27 -1.01 8.08
CA ILE A 46 -7.84 -2.35 7.84
C ILE A 46 -8.20 -3.06 9.15
N CYS A 47 -7.27 -3.20 10.10
CA CYS A 47 -7.49 -4.01 11.31
C CYS A 47 -7.62 -3.18 12.61
N GLY A 48 -7.38 -1.87 12.57
CA GLY A 48 -7.45 -0.98 13.73
C GLY A 48 -6.25 -1.06 14.68
N ASP A 49 -5.32 -1.98 14.46
CA ASP A 49 -4.14 -2.19 15.31
C ASP A 49 -3.00 -1.24 14.96
N THR A 50 -1.96 -1.22 15.79
CA THR A 50 -0.74 -0.42 15.56
C THR A 50 0.49 -1.31 15.53
N GLY A 51 1.54 -0.85 14.85
CA GLY A 51 2.81 -1.57 14.84
C GLY A 51 3.44 -1.68 16.22
N LYS A 52 3.26 -0.67 17.09
CA LYS A 52 3.76 -0.75 18.47
C LYS A 52 3.15 -1.90 19.26
N ASN A 53 1.85 -2.17 19.09
CA ASN A 53 1.21 -3.33 19.70
C ASN A 53 1.73 -4.66 19.15
N GLN A 54 2.31 -4.64 17.95
CA GLN A 54 2.89 -5.78 17.24
C GLN A 54 4.41 -5.92 17.46
N GLY A 55 5.01 -5.09 18.33
CA GLY A 55 6.44 -5.11 18.65
C GLY A 55 7.34 -4.29 17.72
N TYR A 56 6.77 -3.41 16.88
CA TYR A 56 7.53 -2.50 16.00
C TYR A 56 7.72 -1.12 16.63
N ASN A 57 8.71 -0.36 16.15
CA ASN A 57 9.04 0.97 16.68
C ASN A 57 8.12 2.09 16.14
N HIS A 58 7.22 1.80 15.21
CA HIS A 58 6.29 2.76 14.58
C HIS A 58 4.87 2.19 14.57
N ASN A 59 3.88 3.05 14.37
CA ASN A 59 2.48 2.66 14.41
C ASN A 59 1.99 2.12 13.07
N VAL A 60 2.21 2.88 12.00
CA VAL A 60 1.71 2.56 10.66
C VAL A 60 2.73 2.90 9.58
N GLU A 61 2.51 2.34 8.41
CA GLU A 61 3.25 2.56 7.17
C GLU A 61 2.26 2.99 6.08
N CYS A 62 2.65 3.97 5.26
CA CYS A 62 1.82 4.42 4.13
C CYS A 62 1.97 3.44 2.97
N HIS A 63 0.86 2.94 2.49
CA HIS A 63 0.77 2.03 1.35
C HIS A 63 -0.03 2.68 0.23
N GLU A 64 0.40 2.46 -1.01
CA GLU A 64 -0.21 2.96 -2.24
C GLU A 64 -1.28 1.98 -2.72
N ILE A 65 -2.50 2.46 -2.95
CA ILE A 65 -3.60 1.66 -3.51
C ILE A 65 -3.55 1.80 -5.03
N TRP A 66 -3.31 0.70 -5.73
CA TRP A 66 -3.20 0.66 -7.18
C TRP A 66 -4.39 -0.08 -7.81
N ASP A 67 -4.94 0.51 -8.87
CA ASP A 67 -5.78 -0.18 -9.84
C ASP A 67 -4.95 -0.57 -11.09
N TYR A 68 -5.19 -1.78 -11.59
CA TYR A 68 -4.53 -2.32 -12.77
C TYR A 68 -5.57 -2.61 -13.84
N ASN A 69 -5.61 -1.79 -14.87
CA ASN A 69 -6.45 -2.05 -16.04
C ASN A 69 -5.69 -2.99 -17.00
N ASP A 70 -6.06 -4.28 -17.00
CA ASP A 70 -5.41 -5.31 -17.81
C ASP A 70 -5.67 -5.14 -19.32
N GLU A 71 -6.65 -4.33 -19.75
CA GLU A 71 -6.94 -4.05 -21.16
C GLU A 71 -6.06 -2.93 -21.70
N THR A 72 -5.92 -1.84 -20.94
CA THR A 72 -5.12 -0.67 -21.34
C THR A 72 -3.67 -0.74 -20.86
N LEU A 73 -3.35 -1.72 -20.01
CA LEU A 73 -2.06 -1.88 -19.34
C LEU A 73 -1.66 -0.62 -18.55
N THR A 74 -2.62 -0.04 -17.83
CA THR A 74 -2.43 1.14 -16.99
C THR A 74 -2.41 0.76 -15.52
N GLN A 75 -1.36 1.18 -14.79
CA GLN A 75 -1.26 1.15 -13.34
C GLN A 75 -1.66 2.53 -12.81
N LYS A 76 -2.83 2.63 -12.19
CA LYS A 76 -3.39 3.89 -11.70
C LYS A 76 -3.37 3.97 -10.19
N LEU A 77 -2.84 5.07 -9.65
CA LEU A 77 -2.92 5.37 -8.22
C LEU A 77 -4.35 5.78 -7.85
N MET A 78 -4.99 5.02 -6.96
CA MET A 78 -6.35 5.25 -6.50
C MET A 78 -6.40 5.93 -5.13
N GLY A 79 -5.31 5.87 -4.37
CA GLY A 79 -5.26 6.45 -3.04
C GLY A 79 -4.06 5.97 -2.24
N LEU A 80 -4.07 6.37 -0.97
CA LEU A 80 -3.09 5.98 0.03
C LEU A 80 -3.84 5.43 1.24
N ILE A 81 -3.23 4.47 1.93
CA ILE A 81 -3.81 3.84 3.11
C ILE A 81 -2.72 3.62 4.16
N SER A 82 -3.04 3.86 5.43
CA SER A 82 -2.14 3.63 6.55
C SER A 82 -2.35 2.23 7.12
N LEU A 83 -1.31 1.43 7.12
CA LEU A 83 -1.34 0.03 7.52
C LEU A 83 -0.36 -0.25 8.67
N CYS A 84 -0.75 -1.09 9.63
CA CYS A 84 0.22 -1.66 10.56
C CYS A 84 1.21 -2.57 9.81
N PRO A 85 2.42 -2.81 10.34
CA PRO A 85 3.44 -3.60 9.65
C PRO A 85 2.97 -5.00 9.23
N CYS A 86 2.14 -5.67 10.03
CA CYS A 86 1.61 -7.00 9.67
C CYS A 86 0.64 -6.93 8.48
N CYS A 87 -0.29 -5.97 8.43
CA CYS A 87 -1.17 -5.78 7.28
C CYS A 87 -0.39 -5.32 6.02
N HIS A 88 0.63 -4.48 6.20
CA HIS A 88 1.50 -4.05 5.10
C HIS A 88 2.31 -5.20 4.49
N LYS A 89 2.77 -6.16 5.31
CA LYS A 89 3.43 -7.38 4.81
C LYS A 89 2.49 -8.25 3.96
N VAL A 90 1.19 -8.29 4.28
CA VAL A 90 0.19 -8.99 3.46
C VAL A 90 0.02 -8.32 2.09
N LYS A 91 0.16 -6.99 2.01
CA LYS A 91 0.16 -6.29 0.73
C LYS A 91 1.37 -6.65 -0.14
N HIS A 92 2.49 -7.01 0.49
CA HIS A 92 3.77 -7.34 -0.17
C HIS A 92 4.28 -8.76 0.17
N PRO A 93 3.50 -9.83 -0.09
CA PRO A 93 3.84 -11.19 0.35
C PRO A 93 5.13 -11.72 -0.27
N GLY A 94 5.48 -11.30 -1.48
CA GLY A 94 6.74 -11.67 -2.13
C GLY A 94 7.97 -11.12 -1.38
N LEU A 95 7.92 -9.86 -0.94
CA LEU A 95 8.98 -9.27 -0.13
C LEU A 95 9.06 -9.93 1.25
N ALA A 96 7.93 -10.21 1.87
CA ALA A 96 7.86 -10.91 3.14
C ALA A 96 8.48 -12.32 3.04
N GLN A 97 8.23 -13.04 1.93
CA GLN A 97 8.84 -14.34 1.67
C GLN A 97 10.38 -14.26 1.59
N ILE A 98 10.90 -13.29 0.86
CA ILE A 98 12.36 -13.06 0.75
C ILE A 98 12.99 -12.78 2.12
N LYS A 99 12.25 -12.12 3.03
CA LYS A 99 12.69 -11.80 4.39
C LYS A 99 12.46 -12.92 5.41
N GLY A 100 11.89 -14.06 5.01
CA GLY A 100 11.54 -15.16 5.91
C GLY A 100 10.33 -14.87 6.80
N GLU A 101 9.45 -13.94 6.40
CA GLU A 101 8.30 -13.45 7.19
C GLU A 101 6.96 -14.00 6.65
N SER A 102 6.97 -15.07 5.86
CA SER A 102 5.74 -15.65 5.25
C SER A 102 4.70 -16.08 6.28
N GLU A 103 5.14 -16.54 7.46
CA GLU A 103 4.24 -16.93 8.54
C GLU A 103 3.43 -15.73 9.06
N ILE A 104 4.05 -14.54 9.18
CA ILE A 104 3.36 -13.30 9.59
C ILE A 104 2.26 -12.96 8.58
N VAL A 105 2.54 -13.10 7.28
CA VAL A 105 1.57 -12.86 6.21
C VAL A 105 0.38 -13.79 6.34
N LEU A 106 0.63 -15.09 6.53
CA LEU A 106 -0.40 -16.12 6.62
C LEU A 106 -1.30 -15.90 7.84
N GLN A 107 -0.71 -15.71 9.01
CA GLN A 107 -1.42 -15.48 10.26
C GLN A 107 -2.25 -14.18 10.21
N GLN A 108 -1.70 -13.11 9.65
CA GLN A 108 -2.43 -11.84 9.56
C GLN A 108 -3.59 -11.93 8.56
N LEU A 109 -3.41 -12.63 7.44
CA LEU A 109 -4.45 -12.85 6.44
C LEU A 109 -5.63 -13.65 7.03
N MET A 110 -5.32 -14.72 7.76
CA MET A 110 -6.30 -15.54 8.47
C MET A 110 -7.05 -14.71 9.53
N LYS A 111 -6.31 -14.01 10.39
CA LYS A 111 -6.86 -13.23 11.49
C LYS A 111 -7.83 -12.15 11.02
N VAL A 112 -7.43 -11.37 10.00
CA VAL A 112 -8.21 -10.21 9.57
C VAL A 112 -9.45 -10.62 8.77
N ASN A 113 -9.33 -11.68 7.98
CA ASN A 113 -10.42 -12.14 7.11
C ASN A 113 -11.29 -13.25 7.74
N GLY A 114 -10.91 -13.79 8.89
CA GLY A 114 -11.63 -14.88 9.54
C GLY A 114 -11.68 -16.16 8.70
N ILE A 115 -10.58 -16.52 8.05
CA ILE A 115 -10.49 -17.66 7.12
C ILE A 115 -9.53 -18.73 7.63
N THR A 116 -9.64 -19.92 7.08
CA THR A 116 -8.74 -21.04 7.40
C THR A 116 -7.37 -20.85 6.75
N GLU A 117 -6.39 -21.62 7.20
CA GLU A 117 -5.06 -21.63 6.63
C GLU A 117 -5.07 -22.08 5.16
N ASP A 118 -5.88 -23.08 4.84
CA ASP A 118 -6.02 -23.57 3.47
C ASP A 118 -6.64 -22.51 2.55
N ASP A 119 -7.69 -21.79 3.00
CA ASP A 119 -8.27 -20.67 2.25
C ASP A 119 -7.22 -19.55 2.03
N ALA A 120 -6.40 -19.24 3.03
CA ALA A 120 -5.36 -18.22 2.93
C ALA A 120 -4.26 -18.62 1.95
N LYS A 121 -3.81 -19.87 1.99
CA LYS A 121 -2.82 -20.40 1.04
C LYS A 121 -3.36 -20.41 -0.40
N GLU A 122 -4.59 -20.88 -0.59
CA GLU A 122 -5.24 -20.86 -1.92
C GLU A 122 -5.37 -19.42 -2.45
N TYR A 123 -5.73 -18.48 -1.60
CA TYR A 123 -5.80 -17.06 -1.96
C TYR A 123 -4.44 -16.51 -2.41
N LEU A 124 -3.36 -16.80 -1.67
CA LEU A 124 -2.02 -16.35 -2.03
C LEU A 124 -1.54 -16.94 -3.36
N VAL A 125 -1.84 -18.23 -3.61
CA VAL A 125 -1.53 -18.86 -4.92
C VAL A 125 -2.20 -18.08 -6.05
N LYS A 126 -3.50 -17.77 -5.93
CA LYS A 126 -4.23 -17.00 -6.95
C LYS A 126 -3.67 -15.57 -7.12
N ALA A 127 -3.25 -14.94 -6.02
CA ALA A 127 -2.63 -13.61 -6.08
C ALA A 127 -1.27 -13.65 -6.83
N PHE A 128 -0.45 -14.67 -6.60
CA PHE A 128 0.80 -14.85 -7.34
C PHE A 128 0.55 -15.22 -8.83
N ASP A 129 -0.49 -15.96 -9.16
CA ASP A 129 -0.86 -16.21 -10.57
C ASP A 129 -1.16 -14.91 -11.32
N ILE A 130 -1.87 -13.97 -10.68
CA ILE A 130 -2.13 -12.63 -11.24
C ILE A 130 -0.80 -11.87 -11.40
N PHE A 131 0.06 -11.89 -10.39
CA PHE A 131 1.39 -11.27 -10.44
C PHE A 131 2.20 -11.77 -11.63
N PHE A 132 2.29 -13.10 -11.84
CA PHE A 132 3.04 -13.66 -12.97
C PHE A 132 2.46 -13.27 -14.33
N LYS A 133 1.14 -13.20 -14.45
CA LYS A 133 0.49 -12.74 -15.68
C LYS A 133 0.82 -11.27 -15.97
N ARG A 134 0.59 -10.39 -14.97
CA ARG A 134 0.80 -8.94 -15.10
C ARG A 134 2.27 -8.56 -15.28
N SER A 135 3.19 -9.31 -14.70
CA SER A 135 4.64 -9.09 -14.83
C SER A 135 5.20 -9.31 -16.23
N ARG A 136 4.42 -9.90 -17.15
CA ARG A 136 4.81 -10.09 -18.56
C ARG A 136 4.59 -8.85 -19.42
N HIS A 137 3.89 -7.85 -18.89
CA HIS A 137 3.52 -6.63 -19.60
C HIS A 137 4.28 -5.43 -19.06
N LYS A 138 4.45 -4.41 -19.91
CA LYS A 138 4.86 -3.08 -19.49
C LYS A 138 3.59 -2.28 -19.20
N TRP A 139 3.62 -1.54 -18.10
CA TRP A 139 2.48 -0.78 -17.61
C TRP A 139 2.77 0.72 -17.74
N GLU A 140 1.77 1.48 -18.16
CA GLU A 140 1.78 2.93 -18.09
C GLU A 140 1.37 3.38 -16.69
N LEU A 141 2.14 4.32 -16.12
CA LEU A 141 1.89 4.84 -14.77
C LEU A 141 0.97 6.05 -14.83
N ASP A 142 -0.15 6.00 -14.11
CA ASP A 142 -1.04 7.12 -13.86
C ASP A 142 -1.05 7.47 -12.37
N ILE A 143 -0.43 8.59 -12.01
CA ILE A 143 -0.39 9.16 -10.66
C ILE A 143 -1.15 10.49 -10.57
N SER A 144 -2.09 10.75 -11.48
CA SER A 144 -2.93 11.96 -11.51
C SER A 144 -3.67 12.21 -10.18
N TYR A 145 -3.91 11.15 -9.39
CA TYR A 145 -4.43 11.26 -8.03
C TYR A 145 -3.63 12.25 -7.16
N LEU A 146 -2.31 12.32 -7.33
CA LEU A 146 -1.47 13.24 -6.54
C LEU A 146 -1.72 14.71 -6.89
N GLU A 147 -2.12 15.00 -8.11
CA GLU A 147 -2.48 16.37 -8.52
C GLU A 147 -3.73 16.84 -7.77
N GLU A 148 -4.72 15.98 -7.60
CA GLU A 148 -5.91 16.26 -6.80
C GLU A 148 -5.57 16.36 -5.31
N TYR A 149 -4.70 15.48 -4.81
CA TYR A 149 -4.26 15.45 -3.42
C TYR A 149 -3.46 16.72 -3.04
N THR A 150 -2.71 17.29 -3.97
CA THR A 150 -1.96 18.56 -3.75
C THR A 150 -2.82 19.79 -3.96
N LYS A 151 -3.87 19.73 -4.80
CA LYS A 151 -4.80 20.86 -5.01
C LYS A 151 -5.67 21.16 -3.77
N GLU A 152 -6.00 20.18 -2.96
CA GLU A 152 -6.69 20.39 -1.68
C GLU A 152 -5.86 21.26 -0.70
N ASP A 153 -4.56 21.37 -0.93
CA ASP A 153 -3.65 22.22 -0.16
C ASP A 153 -3.65 23.72 -0.59
N GLU A 154 -4.44 24.13 -1.58
CA GLU A 154 -4.60 25.57 -1.91
C GLU A 154 -5.21 26.37 -0.74
N ASN A 155 -5.83 25.69 0.22
CA ASN A 155 -6.30 26.26 1.47
C ASN A 155 -5.23 26.33 2.58
N LEU A 156 -3.96 26.06 2.27
CA LEU A 156 -2.88 26.25 3.23
C LEU A 156 -2.83 27.71 3.69
N THR A 157 -2.73 27.89 4.99
CA THR A 157 -2.47 29.20 5.59
C THR A 157 -1.15 29.76 5.06
N TRP A 158 -1.00 31.09 5.08
CA TRP A 158 0.20 31.77 4.58
C TRP A 158 1.51 31.25 5.19
N TRP A 159 1.50 30.80 6.45
CA TRP A 159 2.67 30.25 7.13
C TRP A 159 2.99 28.81 6.66
N GLU A 160 2.01 28.00 6.32
CA GLU A 160 2.21 26.67 5.74
C GLU A 160 2.81 26.76 4.33
N LYS A 161 2.41 27.77 3.56
CA LYS A 161 3.02 28.09 2.25
C LYS A 161 4.49 28.50 2.41
N MET A 162 4.82 29.31 3.42
CA MET A 162 6.20 29.73 3.72
C MET A 162 7.14 28.55 4.09
N ILE A 163 6.60 27.51 4.72
CA ILE A 163 7.38 26.29 5.05
C ILE A 163 7.68 25.46 3.80
N LYS A 164 6.80 25.50 2.79
CA LYS A 164 7.00 24.77 1.52
C LYS A 164 8.08 25.39 0.62
N GLU A 165 8.39 26.69 0.77
CA GLU A 165 9.37 27.41 -0.06
C GLU A 165 10.80 27.39 0.50
N LYS A 166 11.05 26.70 1.61
CA LYS A 166 12.37 26.52 2.23
C LYS A 166 12.84 25.07 2.13
#